data_2c96477559d8d1a7c1a6186334e8191d
#
_entry.id   2c96477559d8d1a7c1a6186334e8191d
#
_cell.length_a   1.000
_cell.length_b   1.000
_cell.length_c   1.000
_cell.angle_alpha   90.00
_cell.angle_beta   90.00
_cell.angle_gamma   90.00
#
_symmetry.space_group_name_H-M   'P 1'
#
loop_
_entity.id
_entity.type
_entity.pdbx_description
1 polymer ?
#
loop_
_entity_poly.entity_id
_entity_poly.type
_entity_poly.pdbx_seq_one_letter_code
_entity_poly.pdbx_strand_id
1 'polypeptide(L)'
;MKKIYTFIVAACMMMLAVSCQNEQAVTEAVSEEPQINTTMEDLLTRRSIRQYTDEMPPMEVIEEICKAGTYAATGMNRQSPIIIAVTNREMRDRMSRLNAQVMGNDNDPFYGAPVVLVVLADKNVHTHVEDGSLVMGNLMLAAHAKGLGSCWIHRAKEVFESEEGKQILAELGIEGDYVGVGNCILGYVAGDYPEAKPRKDNWVYWVK
;
A
#
# COMPACT_ATOMS: atom_id res chain seq x y z
N MET A 1 33.69 71.98 32.86
CA MET A 1 33.25 70.57 33.00
C MET A 1 31.75 70.32 32.80
N LYS A 2 30.89 71.30 32.64
CA LYS A 2 29.42 71.10 32.45
C LYS A 2 28.96 71.01 30.99
N LYS A 3 29.82 71.27 29.98
CA LYS A 3 29.44 71.23 28.56
C LYS A 3 29.72 69.92 27.86
N ILE A 4 30.47 68.99 28.46
CA ILE A 4 30.82 67.72 27.88
C ILE A 4 29.74 66.65 28.14
N TYR A 5 29.01 66.75 29.25
CA TYR A 5 27.95 65.81 29.59
C TYR A 5 26.67 65.95 28.76
N THR A 6 26.42 67.15 28.20
CA THR A 6 25.22 67.39 27.38
C THR A 6 25.31 66.76 25.97
N PHE A 7 26.52 66.60 25.44
CA PHE A 7 26.71 65.96 24.12
C PHE A 7 26.66 64.44 24.15
N ILE A 8 27.05 63.84 25.27
CA ILE A 8 27.00 62.37 25.42
C ILE A 8 25.58 61.84 25.60
N VAL A 9 24.72 62.61 26.30
CA VAL A 9 23.28 62.22 26.51
C VAL A 9 22.48 62.35 25.20
N ALA A 10 22.78 63.34 24.35
CA ALA A 10 22.12 63.51 23.07
C ALA A 10 22.50 62.43 22.05
N ALA A 11 23.75 61.91 22.08
CA ALA A 11 24.19 60.82 21.22
C ALA A 11 23.64 59.47 21.62
N CYS A 12 23.39 59.22 22.93
CA CYS A 12 22.77 57.97 23.36
C CYS A 12 21.25 57.93 23.09
N MET A 13 20.53 59.07 23.06
CA MET A 13 19.11 59.10 22.70
C MET A 13 18.86 58.92 21.18
N MET A 14 19.83 59.26 20.32
CA MET A 14 19.67 59.01 18.88
C MET A 14 19.95 57.56 18.47
N MET A 15 20.68 56.79 19.28
CA MET A 15 20.90 55.35 18.97
C MET A 15 19.77 54.43 19.42
N LEU A 16 18.86 54.91 20.29
CA LEU A 16 17.69 54.13 20.70
C LEU A 16 16.48 54.32 19.80
N ALA A 17 16.48 55.29 18.89
CA ALA A 17 15.38 55.53 17.95
C ALA A 17 15.52 54.79 16.61
N VAL A 18 16.67 54.16 16.31
CA VAL A 18 16.91 53.41 15.06
C VAL A 18 16.66 51.92 15.20
N SER A 19 16.46 51.44 16.44
CA SER A 19 16.24 50.02 16.70
C SER A 19 14.75 49.56 16.70
N CYS A 20 13.81 50.49 16.45
CA CYS A 20 12.36 50.14 16.46
C CYS A 20 11.68 50.26 15.09
N GLN A 21 12.43 50.27 13.97
CA GLN A 21 11.80 50.38 12.66
C GLN A 21 12.11 49.20 11.72
N ASN A 22 12.51 48.05 12.23
CA ASN A 22 12.77 46.90 11.35
C ASN A 22 12.15 45.59 11.85
N GLU A 23 10.98 45.71 12.49
CA GLU A 23 10.05 44.57 12.64
C GLU A 23 8.75 44.82 11.83
N GLN A 24 8.92 45.13 10.55
CA GLN A 24 7.89 44.77 9.59
C GLN A 24 8.08 43.30 9.31
N ALA A 25 7.25 42.49 9.95
CA ALA A 25 7.06 41.10 9.66
C ALA A 25 6.95 40.94 8.14
N VAL A 26 7.97 40.35 7.54
CA VAL A 26 7.83 39.64 6.29
C VAL A 26 6.95 38.44 6.63
N THR A 27 5.64 38.62 6.59
CA THR A 27 4.71 37.54 6.35
C THR A 27 5.03 37.09 4.94
N GLU A 28 6.04 36.21 4.80
CA GLU A 28 6.12 35.33 3.64
C GLU A 28 4.77 34.66 3.58
N ALA A 29 3.98 35.05 2.59
CA ALA A 29 2.87 34.26 2.13
C ALA A 29 3.51 32.94 1.71
N VAL A 30 3.45 31.93 2.60
CA VAL A 30 3.64 30.53 2.25
C VAL A 30 2.61 30.31 1.16
N SER A 31 3.04 30.35 -0.09
CA SER A 31 2.25 29.84 -1.18
C SER A 31 2.07 28.37 -0.85
N GLU A 32 0.90 28.01 -0.33
CA GLU A 32 0.50 26.61 -0.25
C GLU A 32 0.51 26.12 -1.70
N GLU A 33 1.63 25.48 -2.09
CA GLU A 33 1.59 24.64 -3.27
C GLU A 33 0.43 23.67 -3.07
N PRO A 34 -0.44 23.49 -4.08
CA PRO A 34 -1.57 22.59 -3.95
C PRO A 34 -1.01 21.22 -3.53
N GLN A 35 -1.32 20.77 -2.32
CA GLN A 35 -0.92 19.44 -1.85
C GLN A 35 -1.59 18.46 -2.79
N ILE A 36 -0.78 17.86 -3.67
CA ILE A 36 -1.25 16.79 -4.55
C ILE A 36 -1.68 15.65 -3.61
N ASN A 37 -2.97 15.33 -3.59
CA ASN A 37 -3.49 14.22 -2.81
C ASN A 37 -3.16 12.91 -3.55
N THR A 38 -1.91 12.47 -3.41
CA THR A 38 -1.39 11.25 -4.05
C THR A 38 -2.25 10.02 -3.74
N THR A 39 -2.84 9.94 -2.55
CA THR A 39 -3.74 8.83 -2.17
C THR A 39 -4.97 8.75 -3.07
N MET A 40 -5.61 9.89 -3.38
CA MET A 40 -6.77 9.91 -4.29
C MET A 40 -6.35 9.54 -5.72
N GLU A 41 -5.21 10.01 -6.17
CA GLU A 41 -4.66 9.67 -7.46
C GLU A 41 -4.38 8.17 -7.56
N ASP A 42 -3.70 7.56 -6.58
CA ASP A 42 -3.42 6.14 -6.52
C ASP A 42 -4.70 5.30 -6.57
N LEU A 43 -5.72 5.67 -5.80
CA LEU A 43 -7.03 5.00 -5.82
C LEU A 43 -7.69 5.02 -7.20
N LEU A 44 -7.58 6.14 -7.94
CA LEU A 44 -8.22 6.33 -9.23
C LEU A 44 -7.40 5.73 -10.38
N THR A 45 -6.07 5.66 -10.25
CA THR A 45 -5.17 5.25 -11.33
C THR A 45 -4.71 3.79 -11.25
N ARG A 46 -4.72 3.15 -10.07
CA ARG A 46 -4.35 1.74 -9.93
C ARG A 46 -5.15 0.83 -10.89
N ARG A 47 -4.45 -0.07 -11.57
CA ARG A 47 -5.04 -1.09 -12.45
C ARG A 47 -4.57 -2.50 -12.07
N SER A 48 -5.32 -3.52 -12.51
CA SER A 48 -4.91 -4.92 -12.41
C SER A 48 -3.94 -5.24 -13.54
N ILE A 49 -2.68 -5.46 -13.18
CA ILE A 49 -1.60 -5.77 -14.12
C ILE A 49 -1.50 -7.29 -14.33
N ARG A 50 -1.26 -7.70 -15.57
CA ARG A 50 -1.13 -9.10 -15.98
C ARG A 50 0.04 -9.33 -16.95
N GLN A 51 1.01 -8.42 -16.94
CA GLN A 51 2.28 -8.55 -17.66
C GLN A 51 3.37 -7.97 -16.77
N TYR A 52 4.38 -8.76 -16.46
CA TYR A 52 5.44 -8.40 -15.53
C TYR A 52 6.80 -8.66 -16.14
N THR A 53 7.80 -7.89 -15.69
CA THR A 53 9.20 -8.22 -15.95
C THR A 53 9.66 -9.34 -15.01
N ASP A 54 10.79 -9.98 -15.34
CA ASP A 54 11.41 -10.99 -14.45
C ASP A 54 12.18 -10.34 -13.26
N GLU A 55 12.24 -9.02 -13.20
CA GLU A 55 12.96 -8.29 -12.15
C GLU A 55 12.27 -8.44 -10.81
N MET A 56 13.03 -8.87 -9.81
CA MET A 56 12.56 -8.99 -8.43
C MET A 56 12.57 -7.61 -7.76
N PRO A 57 11.44 -7.13 -7.22
CA PRO A 57 11.44 -5.92 -6.41
C PRO A 57 12.33 -6.06 -5.17
N PRO A 58 12.96 -4.96 -4.68
CA PRO A 58 13.73 -4.98 -3.44
C PRO A 58 12.91 -5.48 -2.25
N MET A 59 13.57 -6.26 -1.36
CA MET A 59 12.88 -6.84 -0.20
C MET A 59 12.25 -5.77 0.69
N GLU A 60 12.93 -4.63 0.87
CA GLU A 60 12.45 -3.49 1.66
C GLU A 60 11.11 -2.95 1.12
N VAL A 61 10.97 -2.92 -0.21
CA VAL A 61 9.71 -2.48 -0.87
C VAL A 61 8.59 -3.50 -0.61
N ILE A 62 8.91 -4.80 -0.70
CA ILE A 62 7.94 -5.86 -0.43
C ILE A 62 7.49 -5.82 1.04
N GLU A 63 8.43 -5.62 1.97
CA GLU A 63 8.16 -5.49 3.41
C GLU A 63 7.26 -4.28 3.71
N GLU A 64 7.53 -3.12 3.09
CA GLU A 64 6.68 -1.93 3.23
C GLU A 64 5.25 -2.18 2.71
N ILE A 65 5.11 -2.88 1.59
CA ILE A 65 3.80 -3.27 1.04
C ILE A 65 3.07 -4.22 2.01
N CYS A 66 3.75 -5.25 2.52
CA CYS A 66 3.18 -6.15 3.53
C CYS A 66 2.76 -5.38 4.78
N LYS A 67 3.60 -4.45 5.25
CA LYS A 67 3.28 -3.59 6.39
C LYS A 67 2.01 -2.77 6.14
N ALA A 68 1.86 -2.17 4.96
CA ALA A 68 0.63 -1.44 4.60
C ALA A 68 -0.61 -2.35 4.64
N GLY A 69 -0.46 -3.62 4.23
CA GLY A 69 -1.51 -4.64 4.35
C GLY A 69 -1.97 -4.83 5.79
N THR A 70 -1.05 -4.88 6.76
CA THR A 70 -1.39 -5.08 8.19
C THR A 70 -2.14 -3.90 8.82
N TYR A 71 -2.20 -2.75 8.16
CA TYR A 71 -2.96 -1.58 8.62
C TYR A 71 -4.40 -1.52 8.06
N ALA A 72 -4.85 -2.54 7.35
CA ALA A 72 -6.24 -2.65 6.93
C ALA A 72 -7.18 -2.74 8.14
N ALA A 73 -8.36 -2.16 8.03
CA ALA A 73 -9.38 -2.29 9.07
C ALA A 73 -9.83 -3.75 9.19
N THR A 74 -10.08 -4.21 10.43
CA THR A 74 -10.62 -5.53 10.72
C THR A 74 -11.78 -5.44 11.72
N GLY A 75 -12.72 -6.38 11.64
CA GLY A 75 -13.86 -6.42 12.54
C GLY A 75 -13.42 -6.42 14.01
N MET A 76 -13.83 -5.41 14.78
CA MET A 76 -13.45 -5.21 16.20
C MET A 76 -11.94 -5.21 16.45
N ASN A 77 -11.13 -4.86 15.44
CA ASN A 77 -9.67 -4.91 15.48
C ASN A 77 -9.11 -6.30 15.88
N ARG A 78 -9.74 -7.37 15.41
CA ARG A 78 -9.31 -8.74 15.72
C ARG A 78 -8.09 -9.19 14.95
N GLN A 79 -7.71 -8.46 13.89
CA GLN A 79 -6.51 -8.72 13.08
C GLN A 79 -6.41 -10.18 12.63
N SER A 80 -7.54 -10.71 12.16
CA SER A 80 -7.68 -12.11 11.73
C SER A 80 -6.85 -12.51 10.50
N PRO A 81 -6.53 -11.59 9.54
CA PRO A 81 -5.75 -11.95 8.38
C PRO A 81 -4.27 -12.12 8.68
N ILE A 82 -3.63 -13.02 7.92
CA ILE A 82 -2.18 -13.18 7.81
C ILE A 82 -1.77 -13.05 6.35
N ILE A 83 -0.49 -12.71 6.13
CA ILE A 83 0.11 -12.56 4.79
C ILE A 83 1.28 -13.54 4.69
N ILE A 84 1.24 -14.42 3.68
CA ILE A 84 2.40 -15.24 3.29
C ILE A 84 3.09 -14.54 2.13
N ALA A 85 4.27 -13.95 2.37
CA ALA A 85 5.06 -13.30 1.34
C ALA A 85 5.96 -14.31 0.62
N VAL A 86 5.63 -14.62 -0.62
CA VAL A 86 6.34 -15.60 -1.45
C VAL A 86 7.23 -14.87 -2.43
N THR A 87 8.54 -14.86 -2.17
CA THR A 87 9.60 -14.33 -3.02
C THR A 87 10.49 -15.44 -3.58
N ASN A 88 10.38 -16.65 -3.03
CA ASN A 88 11.08 -17.83 -3.52
C ASN A 88 10.39 -18.35 -4.79
N ARG A 89 11.17 -18.50 -5.89
CA ARG A 89 10.67 -18.92 -7.20
C ARG A 89 10.03 -20.29 -7.17
N GLU A 90 10.61 -21.24 -6.49
CA GLU A 90 10.12 -22.63 -6.45
C GLU A 90 8.75 -22.69 -5.74
N MET A 91 8.62 -22.03 -4.60
CA MET A 91 7.35 -21.94 -3.87
C MET A 91 6.29 -21.18 -4.67
N ARG A 92 6.68 -20.06 -5.32
CA ARG A 92 5.80 -19.31 -6.21
C ARG A 92 5.24 -20.21 -7.33
N ASP A 93 6.10 -20.98 -7.99
CA ASP A 93 5.71 -21.85 -9.09
C ASP A 93 4.86 -23.03 -8.59
N ARG A 94 5.13 -23.56 -7.38
CA ARG A 94 4.29 -24.56 -6.73
C ARG A 94 2.87 -24.02 -6.48
N MET A 95 2.74 -22.82 -5.91
CA MET A 95 1.43 -22.19 -5.68
C MET A 95 0.70 -21.86 -6.98
N SER A 96 1.43 -21.45 -8.02
CA SER A 96 0.86 -21.22 -9.35
C SER A 96 0.24 -22.50 -9.91
N ARG A 97 0.98 -23.63 -9.87
CA ARG A 97 0.45 -24.92 -10.34
C ARG A 97 -0.81 -25.34 -9.58
N LEU A 98 -0.82 -25.22 -8.25
CA LEU A 98 -2.01 -25.52 -7.44
C LEU A 98 -3.21 -24.64 -7.84
N ASN A 99 -2.98 -23.36 -8.06
CA ASN A 99 -4.03 -22.44 -8.49
C ASN A 99 -4.52 -22.78 -9.92
N ALA A 100 -3.63 -23.18 -10.82
CA ALA A 100 -3.96 -23.63 -12.19
C ALA A 100 -4.78 -24.94 -12.17
N GLN A 101 -4.44 -25.88 -11.31
CA GLN A 101 -5.19 -27.13 -11.14
C GLN A 101 -6.64 -26.86 -10.71
N VAL A 102 -6.87 -25.91 -9.76
CA VAL A 102 -8.23 -25.47 -9.40
C VAL A 102 -8.97 -24.86 -10.59
N MET A 103 -8.25 -24.21 -11.52
CA MET A 103 -8.84 -23.70 -12.77
C MET A 103 -9.13 -24.79 -13.79
N GLY A 104 -8.58 -25.99 -13.62
CA GLY A 104 -8.68 -27.06 -14.60
C GLY A 104 -7.82 -26.84 -15.87
N ASN A 105 -6.69 -26.14 -15.74
CA ASN A 105 -5.73 -25.91 -16.82
C ASN A 105 -4.27 -25.82 -16.30
N ASP A 106 -3.30 -25.68 -17.21
CA ASP A 106 -1.87 -25.65 -16.90
C ASP A 106 -1.24 -24.25 -17.13
N ASN A 107 -2.05 -23.22 -17.40
CA ASN A 107 -1.53 -21.86 -17.57
C ASN A 107 -1.04 -21.29 -16.23
N ASP A 108 -0.07 -20.39 -16.25
CA ASP A 108 0.34 -19.65 -15.06
C ASP A 108 -0.69 -18.56 -14.70
N PRO A 109 -1.55 -18.75 -13.66
CA PRO A 109 -2.53 -17.75 -13.28
C PRO A 109 -1.90 -16.55 -12.59
N PHE A 110 -0.60 -16.61 -12.29
CA PHE A 110 0.16 -15.50 -11.71
C PHE A 110 0.88 -14.65 -12.76
N TYR A 111 0.67 -14.93 -14.06
CA TYR A 111 1.14 -14.12 -15.19
C TYR A 111 2.63 -13.79 -15.17
N GLY A 112 3.47 -14.68 -14.66
CA GLY A 112 4.90 -14.47 -14.55
C GLY A 112 5.34 -13.51 -13.44
N ALA A 113 4.43 -12.97 -12.62
CA ALA A 113 4.78 -12.08 -11.51
C ALA A 113 5.79 -12.75 -10.57
N PRO A 114 6.91 -12.07 -10.22
CA PRO A 114 7.96 -12.66 -9.39
C PRO A 114 7.57 -12.84 -7.92
N VAL A 115 6.60 -12.06 -7.42
CA VAL A 115 6.17 -12.08 -6.02
C VAL A 115 4.69 -12.38 -5.91
N VAL A 116 4.32 -13.17 -4.89
CA VAL A 116 2.92 -13.44 -4.53
C VAL A 116 2.74 -13.22 -3.04
N LEU A 117 1.84 -12.30 -2.68
CA LEU A 117 1.42 -12.11 -1.29
C LEU A 117 0.07 -12.81 -1.12
N VAL A 118 0.09 -13.95 -0.44
CA VAL A 118 -1.14 -14.72 -0.17
C VAL A 118 -1.77 -14.21 1.11
N VAL A 119 -3.05 -13.84 1.03
CA VAL A 119 -3.82 -13.43 2.20
C VAL A 119 -4.72 -14.59 2.63
N LEU A 120 -4.54 -15.00 3.87
CA LEU A 120 -5.41 -15.94 4.57
C LEU A 120 -6.06 -15.22 5.75
N ALA A 121 -7.18 -15.76 6.26
CA ALA A 121 -7.83 -15.21 7.44
C ALA A 121 -8.41 -16.34 8.33
N ASP A 122 -8.40 -16.12 9.65
CA ASP A 122 -8.91 -17.09 10.64
C ASP A 122 -10.42 -17.26 10.48
N LYS A 123 -10.87 -18.48 10.14
CA LYS A 123 -12.28 -18.84 9.96
C LYS A 123 -13.14 -18.62 11.19
N ASN A 124 -12.54 -18.61 12.39
CA ASN A 124 -13.26 -18.40 13.64
C ASN A 124 -13.70 -16.94 13.83
N VAL A 125 -13.18 -16.02 13.01
CA VAL A 125 -13.61 -14.63 12.99
C VAL A 125 -14.66 -14.44 11.89
N HIS A 126 -15.86 -14.04 12.25
CA HIS A 126 -17.00 -14.02 11.34
C HIS A 126 -16.83 -13.03 10.16
N THR A 127 -15.97 -12.00 10.31
CA THR A 127 -15.62 -11.01 9.27
C THR A 127 -14.34 -11.39 8.51
N HIS A 128 -13.90 -12.64 8.57
CA HIS A 128 -12.60 -13.05 8.04
C HIS A 128 -12.42 -12.78 6.53
N VAL A 129 -13.45 -12.94 5.72
CA VAL A 129 -13.40 -12.67 4.27
C VAL A 129 -13.32 -11.18 4.01
N GLU A 130 -14.12 -10.37 4.69
CA GLU A 130 -14.13 -8.92 4.58
C GLU A 130 -12.79 -8.34 5.06
N ASP A 131 -12.31 -8.78 6.22
CA ASP A 131 -11.02 -8.37 6.78
C ASP A 131 -9.87 -8.66 5.81
N GLY A 132 -9.80 -9.90 5.30
CA GLY A 132 -8.80 -10.30 4.31
C GLY A 132 -8.93 -9.54 2.99
N SER A 133 -10.15 -9.19 2.57
CA SER A 133 -10.39 -8.41 1.35
C SER A 133 -9.88 -6.97 1.49
N LEU A 134 -10.00 -6.36 2.67
CA LEU A 134 -9.42 -5.05 2.96
C LEU A 134 -7.89 -5.10 2.95
N VAL A 135 -7.29 -6.16 3.51
CA VAL A 135 -5.83 -6.39 3.40
C VAL A 135 -5.40 -6.47 1.93
N MET A 136 -6.10 -7.25 1.09
CA MET A 136 -5.84 -7.32 -0.36
C MET A 136 -5.91 -5.95 -1.03
N GLY A 137 -6.90 -5.13 -0.67
CA GLY A 137 -7.04 -3.75 -1.16
C GLY A 137 -5.83 -2.89 -0.81
N ASN A 138 -5.39 -2.91 0.45
CA ASN A 138 -4.22 -2.17 0.92
C ASN A 138 -2.94 -2.64 0.24
N LEU A 139 -2.72 -3.95 0.08
CA LEU A 139 -1.55 -4.50 -0.61
C LEU A 139 -1.46 -4.00 -2.06
N MET A 140 -2.58 -4.05 -2.80
CA MET A 140 -2.60 -3.61 -4.19
C MET A 140 -2.41 -2.10 -4.33
N LEU A 141 -2.94 -1.31 -3.41
CA LEU A 141 -2.77 0.15 -3.41
C LEU A 141 -1.33 0.53 -3.05
N ALA A 142 -0.76 -0.10 -2.02
CA ALA A 142 0.63 0.11 -1.63
C ALA A 142 1.61 -0.28 -2.74
N ALA A 143 1.36 -1.41 -3.44
CA ALA A 143 2.16 -1.80 -4.60
C ALA A 143 2.15 -0.71 -5.69
N HIS A 144 0.96 -0.13 -5.99
CA HIS A 144 0.82 0.95 -6.95
C HIS A 144 1.58 2.21 -6.51
N ALA A 145 1.43 2.63 -5.26
CA ALA A 145 2.14 3.77 -4.69
C ALA A 145 3.68 3.60 -4.70
N LYS A 146 4.16 2.34 -4.72
CA LYS A 146 5.59 1.99 -4.88
C LYS A 146 6.03 1.79 -6.33
N GLY A 147 5.18 2.12 -7.31
CA GLY A 147 5.48 1.96 -8.73
C GLY A 147 5.43 0.52 -9.25
N LEU A 148 4.86 -0.41 -8.48
CA LEU A 148 4.68 -1.79 -8.88
C LEU A 148 3.28 -2.06 -9.44
N GLY A 149 3.20 -2.97 -10.38
CA GLY A 149 1.95 -3.56 -10.83
C GLY A 149 1.47 -4.63 -9.85
N SER A 150 0.15 -4.75 -9.70
CA SER A 150 -0.44 -5.82 -8.90
C SER A 150 -1.78 -6.30 -9.48
N CYS A 151 -2.18 -7.51 -9.11
CA CYS A 151 -3.49 -8.04 -9.43
C CYS A 151 -3.96 -9.02 -8.35
N TRP A 152 -5.26 -9.00 -8.04
CA TRP A 152 -5.90 -10.04 -7.23
C TRP A 152 -6.14 -11.28 -8.08
N ILE A 153 -5.52 -12.39 -7.70
CA ILE A 153 -5.80 -13.72 -8.25
C ILE A 153 -6.62 -14.51 -7.24
N HIS A 154 -7.75 -14.98 -7.70
CA HIS A 154 -8.71 -15.75 -6.88
C HIS A 154 -8.20 -17.17 -6.58
N ARG A 155 -9.02 -17.99 -5.94
CA ARG A 155 -8.80 -19.43 -5.66
C ARG A 155 -7.81 -19.76 -4.55
N ALA A 156 -7.36 -18.76 -3.78
CA ALA A 156 -6.57 -19.04 -2.58
C ALA A 156 -7.34 -19.95 -1.60
N LYS A 157 -8.68 -19.81 -1.55
CA LYS A 157 -9.54 -20.66 -0.72
C LYS A 157 -9.37 -22.14 -1.08
N GLU A 158 -9.65 -22.49 -2.31
CA GLU A 158 -9.60 -23.87 -2.80
C GLU A 158 -8.19 -24.46 -2.70
N VAL A 159 -7.15 -23.63 -2.99
CA VAL A 159 -5.76 -24.05 -2.85
C VAL A 159 -5.44 -24.42 -1.40
N PHE A 160 -5.77 -23.58 -0.41
CA PHE A 160 -5.42 -23.83 0.98
C PHE A 160 -6.41 -24.77 1.71
N GLU A 161 -7.54 -25.11 1.11
CA GLU A 161 -8.41 -26.21 1.54
C GLU A 161 -7.91 -27.58 1.03
N SER A 162 -7.05 -27.63 0.01
CA SER A 162 -6.45 -28.86 -0.51
C SER A 162 -5.40 -29.44 0.47
N GLU A 163 -5.09 -30.74 0.33
CA GLU A 163 -4.05 -31.38 1.15
C GLU A 163 -2.67 -30.74 0.93
N GLU A 164 -2.34 -30.37 -0.33
CA GLU A 164 -1.07 -29.70 -0.64
C GLU A 164 -0.99 -28.28 -0.06
N GLY A 165 -2.11 -27.54 -0.07
CA GLY A 165 -2.19 -26.23 0.58
C GLY A 165 -2.00 -26.31 2.09
N LYS A 166 -2.61 -27.30 2.75
CA LYS A 166 -2.42 -27.58 4.18
C LYS A 166 -0.98 -27.97 4.48
N GLN A 167 -0.35 -28.74 3.62
CA GLN A 167 1.06 -29.09 3.76
C GLN A 167 1.96 -27.85 3.69
N ILE A 168 1.68 -26.90 2.80
CA ILE A 168 2.41 -25.62 2.74
C ILE A 168 2.26 -24.84 4.05
N LEU A 169 1.09 -24.80 4.66
CA LEU A 169 0.92 -24.14 5.96
C LEU A 169 1.73 -24.82 7.06
N ALA A 170 1.76 -26.15 7.08
CA ALA A 170 2.55 -26.92 8.03
C ALA A 170 4.07 -26.71 7.82
N GLU A 171 4.56 -26.68 6.58
CA GLU A 171 5.96 -26.40 6.22
C GLU A 171 6.39 -25.00 6.69
N LEU A 172 5.47 -24.02 6.70
CA LEU A 172 5.70 -22.66 7.17
C LEU A 172 5.48 -22.49 8.70
N GLY A 173 5.05 -23.54 9.40
CA GLY A 173 4.76 -23.48 10.83
C GLY A 173 3.52 -22.62 11.16
N ILE A 174 2.59 -22.47 10.22
CA ILE A 174 1.36 -21.70 10.41
C ILE A 174 0.31 -22.62 11.02
N GLU A 175 0.03 -22.39 12.29
CA GLU A 175 -0.99 -23.12 13.06
C GLU A 175 -2.29 -22.30 13.11
N GLY A 176 -3.43 -23.01 13.09
CA GLY A 176 -4.77 -22.40 13.15
C GLY A 176 -5.68 -22.81 12.00
N ASP A 177 -6.93 -22.36 12.03
CA ASP A 177 -7.93 -22.68 11.02
C ASP A 177 -8.09 -21.49 10.04
N TYR A 178 -7.21 -21.43 9.06
CA TYR A 178 -7.19 -20.38 8.07
C TYR A 178 -7.88 -20.75 6.78
N VAL A 179 -8.54 -19.76 6.16
CA VAL A 179 -9.09 -19.84 4.81
C VAL A 179 -8.37 -18.85 3.90
N GLY A 180 -8.10 -19.25 2.66
CA GLY A 180 -7.54 -18.37 1.66
C GLY A 180 -8.54 -17.29 1.21
N VAL A 181 -8.10 -16.02 1.18
CA VAL A 181 -8.90 -14.88 0.69
C VAL A 181 -8.49 -14.51 -0.73
N GLY A 182 -7.21 -14.42 -1.00
CA GLY A 182 -6.71 -14.08 -2.31
C GLY A 182 -5.19 -14.12 -2.43
N ASN A 183 -4.70 -14.09 -3.67
CA ASN A 183 -3.28 -13.98 -3.98
C ASN A 183 -3.06 -12.60 -4.62
N CYS A 184 -2.32 -11.71 -3.98
CA CYS A 184 -1.87 -10.46 -4.57
C CYS A 184 -0.54 -10.72 -5.28
N ILE A 185 -0.58 -10.86 -6.60
CA ILE A 185 0.64 -10.94 -7.39
C ILE A 185 1.19 -9.54 -7.62
N LEU A 186 2.51 -9.37 -7.60
CA LEU A 186 3.16 -8.09 -7.83
C LEU A 186 4.55 -8.21 -8.46
N GLY A 187 4.96 -7.13 -9.13
CA GLY A 187 6.23 -6.99 -9.84
C GLY A 187 6.25 -5.71 -10.66
N TYR A 188 7.35 -5.46 -11.37
CA TYR A 188 7.42 -4.34 -12.31
C TYR A 188 6.57 -4.61 -13.54
N VAL A 189 5.86 -3.57 -14.01
CA VAL A 189 4.96 -3.67 -15.15
C VAL A 189 5.76 -3.84 -16.45
N ALA A 190 5.40 -4.85 -17.25
CA ALA A 190 5.89 -5.01 -18.61
C ALA A 190 4.82 -4.53 -19.60
N GLY A 191 5.25 -3.75 -20.61
CA GLY A 191 4.34 -3.21 -21.63
C GLY A 191 3.49 -2.02 -21.14
N ASP A 192 2.38 -1.78 -21.83
CA ASP A 192 1.53 -0.62 -21.59
C ASP A 192 0.68 -0.78 -20.32
N TYR A 193 0.52 0.35 -19.60
CA TYR A 193 -0.36 0.39 -18.44
C TYR A 193 -1.83 0.42 -18.90
N PRO A 194 -2.72 -0.44 -18.33
CA PRO A 194 -4.09 -0.55 -18.81
C PRO A 194 -4.91 0.72 -18.58
N GLU A 195 -5.70 1.12 -19.57
CA GLU A 195 -6.63 2.21 -19.41
C GLU A 195 -7.81 1.90 -18.48
N ALA A 196 -8.34 2.94 -17.84
CA ALA A 196 -9.54 2.80 -17.02
C ALA A 196 -10.77 2.59 -17.92
N LYS A 197 -11.53 1.52 -17.67
CA LYS A 197 -12.85 1.38 -18.28
C LYS A 197 -13.83 2.40 -17.67
N PRO A 198 -14.79 2.92 -18.46
CA PRO A 198 -15.87 3.76 -17.93
C PRO A 198 -16.58 3.10 -16.75
N ARG A 199 -16.96 3.90 -15.77
CA ARG A 199 -17.80 3.43 -14.66
C ARG A 199 -19.27 3.47 -15.08
N LYS A 200 -20.07 2.54 -14.55
CA LYS A 200 -21.51 2.56 -14.79
C LYS A 200 -22.16 3.78 -14.11
N ASP A 201 -23.19 4.34 -14.70
CA ASP A 201 -23.83 5.57 -14.21
C ASP A 201 -24.53 5.38 -12.86
N ASN A 202 -25.11 4.21 -12.61
CA ASN A 202 -25.84 3.87 -11.38
C ASN A 202 -24.95 3.20 -10.31
N TRP A 203 -23.70 3.68 -10.14
CA TRP A 203 -22.80 3.17 -9.10
C TRP A 203 -23.16 3.70 -7.71
N VAL A 204 -23.62 4.95 -7.62
CA VAL A 204 -23.93 5.62 -6.36
C VAL A 204 -25.38 6.12 -6.40
N TYR A 205 -26.12 5.83 -5.35
CA TYR A 205 -27.48 6.33 -5.11
C TYR A 205 -27.44 7.32 -3.95
N TRP A 206 -27.96 8.52 -4.20
CA TRP A 206 -27.96 9.62 -3.24
C TRP A 206 -29.29 9.71 -2.52
N VAL A 207 -29.29 9.69 -1.19
CA VAL A 207 -30.41 10.06 -0.33
C VAL A 207 -30.07 11.40 0.30
N LYS A 208 -30.83 12.45 -0.05
CA LYS A 208 -30.60 13.85 0.38
C LYS A 208 -31.75 14.31 1.27
#